data_71df0410ef9b840ee8bbe0052dcbbc72
#
_entry.id   71df0410ef9b840ee8bbe0052dcbbc72
#
_cell.length_a   1.000
_cell.length_b   1.000
_cell.length_c   1.000
_cell.angle_alpha   90.00
_cell.angle_beta   90.00
_cell.angle_gamma   90.00
#
_symmetry.space_group_name_H-M   'P 1'
#
loop_
_entity.id
_entity.type
_entity.pdbx_description
1 polymer ?
#
loop_
_entity_poly.entity_id
_entity_poly.type
_entity_poly.pdbx_seq_one_letter_code
_entity_poly.pdbx_strand_id
1 'polypeptide(L)'
;MRIGIVGAGLSGLATAFYLKRTLPDARLVVFEAEAAPGGKLHTEVVDGFRFEAGANGFLTNKPDSLRLVEDCGATQYLLPSSDLARKRYIYTDRLHRMPESPPLFAKSKLLTWPQKLRML
;
A
#
# COMPACT_ATOMS: atom_id res chain seq x y z
N MET A 1 24.43 20.68 -9.09
CA MET A 1 24.40 19.23 -9.39
C MET A 1 23.12 18.88 -10.14
N ARG A 2 23.18 17.88 -11.06
CA ARG A 2 21.99 17.38 -11.78
C ARG A 2 21.80 15.90 -11.43
N ILE A 3 20.59 15.52 -11.05
CA ILE A 3 20.25 14.15 -10.64
C ILE A 3 19.06 13.69 -11.46
N GLY A 4 19.19 12.52 -12.09
CA GLY A 4 18.10 11.82 -12.77
C GLY A 4 17.55 10.70 -11.90
N ILE A 5 16.23 10.59 -11.81
CA ILE A 5 15.51 9.53 -11.11
C ILE A 5 14.69 8.79 -12.14
N VAL A 6 14.77 7.48 -12.19
CA VAL A 6 14.04 6.66 -13.14
C VAL A 6 12.83 6.03 -12.44
N GLY A 7 11.64 6.30 -12.98
CA GLY A 7 10.35 5.87 -12.45
C GLY A 7 9.72 6.89 -11.49
N ALA A 8 8.51 7.33 -11.82
CA ALA A 8 7.70 8.23 -11.00
C ALA A 8 6.63 7.50 -10.19
N GLY A 9 6.89 6.27 -9.78
CA GLY A 9 6.11 5.58 -8.76
C GLY A 9 6.39 6.14 -7.37
N LEU A 10 5.72 5.61 -6.33
CA LEU A 10 5.84 6.08 -4.95
C LEU A 10 7.31 6.22 -4.50
N SER A 11 8.15 5.23 -4.77
CA SER A 11 9.56 5.24 -4.35
C SER A 11 10.37 6.34 -5.04
N GLY A 12 10.19 6.51 -6.35
CA GLY A 12 10.89 7.55 -7.11
C GLY A 12 10.47 8.95 -6.70
N LEU A 13 9.17 9.16 -6.50
CA LEU A 13 8.64 10.45 -6.05
C LEU A 13 9.07 10.77 -4.60
N ALA A 14 9.04 9.80 -3.68
CA ALA A 14 9.55 9.98 -2.32
C ALA A 14 11.06 10.30 -2.32
N THR A 15 11.84 9.62 -3.16
CA THR A 15 13.27 9.91 -3.34
C THR A 15 13.47 11.34 -3.84
N ALA A 16 12.72 11.77 -4.86
CA ALA A 16 12.80 13.14 -5.38
C ALA A 16 12.45 14.17 -4.31
N PHE A 17 11.39 13.91 -3.53
CA PHE A 17 10.94 14.77 -2.45
C PHE A 17 12.03 14.98 -1.39
N TYR A 18 12.61 13.92 -0.86
CA TYR A 18 13.66 14.01 0.17
C TYR A 18 14.97 14.56 -0.38
N LEU A 19 15.34 14.22 -1.61
CA LEU A 19 16.52 14.82 -2.25
C LEU A 19 16.35 16.34 -2.42
N LYS A 20 15.16 16.82 -2.79
CA LYS A 20 14.92 18.24 -2.95
C LYS A 20 14.99 19.00 -1.62
N ARG A 21 14.58 18.37 -0.52
CA ARG A 21 14.73 18.94 0.84
C ARG A 21 16.19 18.96 1.32
N THR A 22 16.96 17.92 0.98
CA THR A 22 18.36 17.79 1.41
C THR A 22 19.32 18.56 0.52
N LEU A 23 19.01 18.69 -0.76
CA LEU A 23 19.82 19.32 -1.78
C LEU A 23 18.99 20.33 -2.57
N PRO A 24 18.63 21.47 -1.96
CA PRO A 24 17.69 22.45 -2.54
C PRO A 24 18.16 23.02 -3.89
N ASP A 25 19.48 23.13 -4.10
CA ASP A 25 20.07 23.67 -5.33
C ASP A 25 20.26 22.61 -6.42
N ALA A 26 19.98 21.34 -6.13
CA ALA A 26 20.07 20.30 -7.14
C ALA A 26 18.92 20.41 -8.15
N ARG A 27 19.25 20.27 -9.41
CA ARG A 27 18.28 20.07 -10.48
C ARG A 27 17.90 18.61 -10.55
N LEU A 28 16.65 18.30 -10.13
CA LEU A 28 16.12 16.93 -10.21
C LEU A 28 15.29 16.77 -11.48
N VAL A 29 15.43 15.63 -12.13
CA VAL A 29 14.62 15.21 -13.27
C VAL A 29 14.14 13.79 -13.00
N VAL A 30 12.83 13.59 -13.03
CA VAL A 30 12.22 12.27 -12.90
C VAL A 30 11.79 11.82 -14.29
N PHE A 31 12.25 10.65 -14.71
CA PHE A 31 11.91 10.02 -15.98
C PHE A 31 10.83 8.97 -15.73
N GLU A 32 9.71 9.11 -16.40
CA GLU A 32 8.57 8.18 -16.31
C GLU A 32 8.25 7.62 -17.70
N ALA A 33 7.98 6.33 -17.78
CA ALA A 33 7.64 5.65 -19.03
C ALA A 33 6.15 5.81 -19.36
N GLU A 34 5.31 5.91 -18.34
CA GLU A 34 3.86 6.06 -18.50
C GLU A 34 3.46 7.53 -18.69
N ALA A 35 2.25 7.74 -19.17
CA ALA A 35 1.70 9.08 -19.42
C ALA A 35 1.49 9.91 -18.15
N ALA A 36 1.40 9.26 -16.98
CA ALA A 36 1.17 9.90 -15.68
C ALA A 36 2.06 9.29 -14.58
N PRO A 37 2.49 10.11 -13.60
CA PRO A 37 3.17 9.59 -12.42
C PRO A 37 2.23 8.82 -11.52
N GLY A 38 2.78 7.99 -10.61
CA GLY A 38 2.03 7.21 -9.62
C GLY A 38 2.37 5.73 -9.66
N GLY A 39 2.75 5.20 -10.82
CA GLY A 39 3.08 3.79 -11.00
C GLY A 39 1.88 2.90 -10.67
N LYS A 40 2.04 2.02 -9.67
CA LYS A 40 0.96 1.12 -9.22
C LYS A 40 -0.12 1.80 -8.35
N LEU A 41 0.05 3.07 -8.00
CA LEU A 41 -0.98 3.86 -7.32
C LEU A 41 -1.79 4.58 -8.38
N HIS A 42 -2.88 3.97 -8.80
CA HIS A 42 -3.72 4.49 -9.86
C HIS A 42 -5.19 4.33 -9.47
N THR A 43 -5.92 5.41 -9.53
CA THR A 43 -7.36 5.47 -9.28
C THR A 43 -8.06 5.78 -10.58
N GLU A 44 -9.00 4.97 -10.97
CA GLU A 44 -9.89 5.22 -12.11
C GLU A 44 -11.26 5.69 -11.61
N VAL A 45 -11.86 6.61 -12.35
CA VAL A 45 -13.22 7.06 -12.09
C VAL A 45 -14.08 6.69 -13.30
N VAL A 46 -15.02 5.77 -13.11
CA VAL A 46 -15.94 5.30 -14.14
C VAL A 46 -17.36 5.44 -13.60
N ASP A 47 -18.21 6.15 -14.31
CA ASP A 47 -19.63 6.38 -13.95
C ASP A 47 -19.83 6.90 -12.51
N GLY A 48 -18.91 7.74 -12.02
CA GLY A 48 -18.93 8.30 -10.67
C GLY A 48 -18.38 7.37 -9.58
N PHE A 49 -18.01 6.13 -9.91
CA PHE A 49 -17.35 5.20 -8.99
C PHE A 49 -15.84 5.34 -9.08
N ARG A 50 -15.17 5.21 -7.93
CA ARG A 50 -13.71 5.18 -7.84
C ARG A 50 -13.24 3.75 -7.72
N PHE A 51 -12.34 3.35 -8.62
CA PHE A 51 -11.69 2.05 -8.62
C PHE A 51 -10.19 2.22 -8.39
N GLU A 52 -9.69 1.59 -7.34
CA GLU A 52 -8.25 1.53 -7.08
C GLU A 52 -7.65 0.36 -7.86
N ALA A 53 -6.89 0.66 -8.91
CA ALA A 53 -6.23 -0.34 -9.74
C ALA A 53 -5.00 -0.97 -9.08
N GLY A 54 -4.58 -0.44 -7.93
CA GLY A 54 -3.41 -0.90 -7.19
C GLY A 54 -3.60 -0.90 -5.68
N ALA A 55 -2.55 -0.50 -4.96
CA ALA A 55 -2.60 -0.42 -3.51
C ALA A 55 -3.49 0.74 -3.06
N ASN A 56 -4.48 0.45 -2.23
CA ASN A 56 -5.44 1.42 -1.68
C ASN A 56 -5.18 1.78 -0.21
N GLY A 57 -4.09 1.32 0.35
CA GLY A 57 -3.76 1.60 1.74
C GLY A 57 -2.39 1.10 2.14
N PHE A 58 -1.93 1.51 3.30
CA PHE A 58 -0.67 1.09 3.90
C PHE A 58 -0.83 0.81 5.39
N LEU A 59 0.14 0.11 5.96
CA LEU A 59 0.13 -0.28 7.37
C LEU A 59 0.68 0.85 8.24
N THR A 60 -0.05 1.25 9.28
CA THR A 60 0.37 2.28 10.23
C THR A 60 1.45 1.84 11.21
N ASN A 61 1.77 0.53 11.26
CA ASN A 61 2.90 0.00 12.04
C ASN A 61 4.27 0.18 11.35
N LYS A 62 4.30 0.86 10.21
CA LYS A 62 5.52 1.24 9.49
C LYS A 62 5.75 2.75 9.67
N PRO A 63 6.64 3.17 10.58
CA PRO A 63 6.84 4.58 10.92
C PRO A 63 7.26 5.43 9.71
N ASP A 64 8.06 4.87 8.81
CA ASP A 64 8.53 5.60 7.62
C ASP A 64 7.40 6.01 6.68
N SER A 65 6.33 5.19 6.57
CA SER A 65 5.16 5.53 5.76
C SER A 65 4.39 6.70 6.35
N LEU A 66 4.19 6.72 7.67
CA LEU A 66 3.54 7.84 8.36
C LEU A 66 4.38 9.10 8.25
N ARG A 67 5.69 8.99 8.45
CA ARG A 67 6.63 10.11 8.33
C ARG A 67 6.58 10.75 6.94
N LEU A 68 6.53 9.95 5.87
CA LEU A 68 6.39 10.49 4.51
C LEU A 68 5.09 11.28 4.37
N VAL A 69 3.97 10.77 4.89
CA VAL A 69 2.66 11.45 4.86
C VAL A 69 2.71 12.78 5.61
N GLU A 70 3.31 12.81 6.79
CA GLU A 70 3.51 14.02 7.60
C GLU A 70 4.38 15.03 6.87
N ASP A 71 5.53 14.60 6.38
CA ASP A 71 6.49 15.43 5.66
C ASP A 71 5.91 16.06 4.39
N CYS A 72 5.00 15.35 3.71
CA CYS A 72 4.27 15.86 2.54
C CYS A 72 3.06 16.74 2.90
N GLY A 73 2.73 16.91 4.19
CA GLY A 73 1.55 17.66 4.64
C GLY A 73 0.21 16.98 4.32
N ALA A 74 0.23 15.65 4.13
CA ALA A 74 -0.93 14.88 3.71
C ALA A 74 -1.70 14.22 4.86
N THR A 75 -1.34 14.48 6.11
CA THR A 75 -1.95 13.87 7.31
C THR A 75 -3.47 14.07 7.36
N GLN A 76 -3.96 15.23 6.93
CA GLN A 76 -5.39 15.55 6.90
C GLN A 76 -6.20 14.67 5.94
N TYR A 77 -5.55 13.99 5.00
CA TYR A 77 -6.19 13.10 4.04
C TYR A 77 -6.13 11.62 4.46
N LEU A 78 -5.52 11.31 5.60
CA LEU A 78 -5.48 9.95 6.11
C LEU A 78 -6.87 9.54 6.61
N LEU A 79 -7.37 8.46 6.02
CA LEU A 79 -8.60 7.82 6.44
C LEU A 79 -8.26 6.50 7.13
N PRO A 80 -8.64 6.33 8.41
CA PRO A 80 -8.43 5.05 9.08
C PRO A 80 -9.33 3.98 8.45
N SER A 81 -8.81 2.75 8.35
CA SER A 81 -9.60 1.61 7.92
C SER A 81 -10.73 1.34 8.92
N SER A 82 -11.92 1.06 8.41
CA SER A 82 -13.04 0.64 9.25
C SER A 82 -12.74 -0.70 9.95
N ASP A 83 -13.16 -0.86 11.19
CA ASP A 83 -13.05 -2.14 11.91
C ASP A 83 -13.82 -3.27 11.22
N LEU A 84 -14.87 -2.95 10.46
CA LEU A 84 -15.60 -3.91 9.63
C LEU A 84 -14.72 -4.46 8.50
N ALA A 85 -13.76 -3.68 7.98
CA ALA A 85 -12.83 -4.09 6.95
C ALA A 85 -11.72 -5.03 7.46
N ARG A 86 -11.60 -5.25 8.78
CA ARG A 86 -10.67 -6.24 9.35
C ARG A 86 -11.06 -7.68 9.05
N LYS A 87 -12.34 -7.94 8.73
CA LYS A 87 -12.80 -9.26 8.34
C LYS A 87 -12.23 -9.61 6.97
N ARG A 88 -11.33 -10.59 6.95
CA ARG A 88 -10.69 -11.07 5.72
C ARG A 88 -11.30 -12.40 5.32
N TYR A 89 -11.43 -12.61 4.02
CA TYR A 89 -11.97 -13.84 3.46
C TYR A 89 -11.02 -14.37 2.38
N ILE A 90 -10.93 -15.68 2.29
CA ILE A 90 -10.27 -16.38 1.19
C ILE A 90 -11.34 -17.16 0.44
N TYR A 91 -11.35 -17.05 -0.87
CA TYR A 91 -12.18 -17.85 -1.74
C TYR A 91 -11.39 -19.04 -2.28
N THR A 92 -11.92 -20.25 -2.07
CA THR A 92 -11.43 -21.48 -2.68
C THR A 92 -12.57 -22.15 -3.47
N ASP A 93 -13.39 -22.94 -2.83
CA ASP A 93 -14.68 -23.48 -3.28
C ASP A 93 -15.85 -22.60 -2.83
N ARG A 94 -15.64 -21.85 -1.77
CA ARG A 94 -16.55 -20.89 -1.14
C ARG A 94 -15.74 -19.85 -0.36
N LEU A 95 -16.43 -18.82 0.16
CA LEU A 95 -15.81 -17.82 1.02
C LEU A 95 -15.53 -18.41 2.41
N HIS A 96 -14.27 -18.46 2.78
CA HIS A 96 -13.80 -18.82 4.11
C HIS A 96 -13.33 -17.57 4.85
N ARG A 97 -13.93 -17.28 6.00
CA ARG A 97 -13.42 -16.22 6.87
C ARG A 97 -12.05 -16.62 7.43
N MET A 98 -11.08 -15.73 7.31
CA MET A 98 -9.77 -15.95 7.93
C MET A 98 -9.90 -15.89 9.45
N PRO A 99 -9.31 -16.86 10.16
CA PRO A 99 -9.29 -16.84 11.61
C PRO A 99 -8.37 -15.73 12.12
N GLU A 100 -8.85 -14.99 13.12
CA GLU A 100 -8.15 -13.85 13.71
C GLU A 100 -7.33 -14.22 14.96
N SER A 101 -7.39 -15.48 15.38
CA SER A 101 -6.65 -15.98 16.55
C SER A 101 -6.25 -17.44 16.40
N PRO A 102 -5.19 -17.90 17.10
CA PRO A 102 -4.76 -19.30 17.07
C PRO A 102 -5.85 -20.33 17.37
N PRO A 103 -6.72 -20.13 18.39
CA PRO A 103 -7.82 -21.08 18.65
C PRO A 103 -8.84 -21.14 17.49
N LEU A 104 -9.15 -19.99 16.88
CA LEU A 104 -10.05 -19.92 15.72
C LEU A 104 -9.39 -20.58 14.49
N PHE A 105 -8.07 -20.42 14.33
CA PHE A 105 -7.31 -21.09 13.28
C PHE A 105 -7.38 -22.63 13.43
N ALA A 106 -7.18 -23.14 14.63
CA ALA A 106 -7.28 -24.57 14.90
C ALA A 106 -8.67 -25.14 14.55
N LYS A 107 -9.74 -24.41 14.88
CA LYS A 107 -11.14 -24.79 14.59
C LYS A 107 -11.57 -24.53 13.13
N SER A 108 -10.83 -23.74 12.37
CA SER A 108 -11.19 -23.37 11.00
C SER A 108 -11.16 -24.57 10.06
N LYS A 109 -12.02 -24.55 9.04
CA LYS A 109 -12.01 -25.55 7.94
C LYS A 109 -11.18 -25.10 6.74
N LEU A 110 -10.40 -24.02 6.88
CA LEU A 110 -9.60 -23.45 5.78
C LEU A 110 -8.48 -24.39 5.33
N LEU A 111 -7.88 -25.08 6.28
CA LEU A 111 -6.78 -26.05 6.05
C LEU A 111 -7.07 -27.36 6.78
N THR A 112 -6.58 -28.45 6.22
CA THR A 112 -6.57 -29.76 6.89
C THR A 112 -5.56 -29.78 8.06
N TRP A 113 -5.73 -30.69 9.00
CA TRP A 113 -4.81 -30.82 10.14
C TRP A 113 -3.32 -30.99 9.74
N PRO A 114 -2.96 -31.83 8.74
CA PRO A 114 -1.58 -31.92 8.30
C PRO A 114 -1.04 -30.60 7.72
N GLN A 115 -1.88 -29.83 7.00
CA GLN A 115 -1.50 -28.51 6.47
C GLN A 115 -1.29 -27.48 7.59
N LYS A 116 -2.13 -27.49 8.63
CA LYS A 116 -1.98 -26.62 9.81
C LYS A 116 -0.67 -26.89 10.55
N LEU A 117 -0.31 -28.16 10.72
CA LEU A 117 0.94 -28.57 11.38
C LEU A 117 2.19 -28.15 10.61
N ARG A 118 2.11 -27.98 9.29
CA ARG A 118 3.23 -27.49 8.48
C ARG A 118 3.47 -25.98 8.61
N MET A 119 2.54 -25.26 9.21
CA MET A 119 2.64 -23.80 9.41
C MET A 119 3.20 -23.41 10.79
N LEU A 120 3.36 -24.37 11.68
CA LEU A 120 3.98 -24.22 12.99
C LEU A 120 5.45 -24.53 12.92
#